data_f83fb6afe7c3f85147261c74aa02922c
#
_entry.id   f83fb6afe7c3f85147261c74aa02922c
#
_cell.length_a   1.000
_cell.length_b   1.000
_cell.length_c   1.000
_cell.angle_alpha   90.00
_cell.angle_beta   90.00
_cell.angle_gamma   90.00
#
_symmetry.space_group_name_H-M   'P 1'
#
loop_
_entity.id
_entity.type
_entity.pdbx_description
1 polymer ?
#
loop_
_entity_poly.entity_id
_entity_poly.type
_entity_poly.pdbx_seq_one_letter_code
_entity_poly.pdbx_strand_id
1 'polypeptide(L)'
;MKKGSLAVVLGSLLVSGAFYTALAEETPMKHLQNNTGESVDLHFHYPIKGKQEPKNNHLVVLIDPKIEANKVIPENYQKEFEKSLALQLSNVLERKGYSVSQFKDVSEIPQDIKEKALLVLRMDGNMAILEDIVEGSDALNEEKVIDMSSGYLNLNFVEPSSEDIVHSFGVDVSKIEAVIERVELRRTNSGGFVPKTFVHKIKETDHDRAIKKIMNQAYHKVMAQVSRELSKKHMDHYEKVASEMKKRK
;
A
#
# COMPACT_ATOMS: atom_id res chain seq x y z
N MET A 1 -67.75 -5.10 22.30
CA MET A 1 -68.88 -4.67 21.44
C MET A 1 -68.34 -4.27 20.07
N LYS A 2 -69.04 -4.76 19.00
CA LYS A 2 -68.93 -4.50 17.55
C LYS A 2 -67.68 -5.14 16.90
N LYS A 3 -67.75 -6.30 16.23
CA LYS A 3 -68.52 -6.82 15.09
C LYS A 3 -68.14 -6.15 13.77
N GLY A 4 -67.70 -7.00 12.86
CA GLY A 4 -67.94 -6.97 11.44
C GLY A 4 -66.62 -6.78 10.64
N SER A 5 -66.41 -7.41 9.56
CA SER A 5 -67.17 -8.35 8.71
C SER A 5 -66.19 -9.00 7.73
N LEU A 6 -66.48 -10.22 7.46
CA LEU A 6 -65.86 -11.11 6.47
C LEU A 6 -66.27 -10.66 5.05
N ALA A 7 -65.33 -10.63 4.10
CA ALA A 7 -65.68 -10.67 2.68
C ALA A 7 -64.77 -11.63 1.95
N VAL A 8 -65.32 -12.78 1.62
CA VAL A 8 -64.74 -13.77 0.68
C VAL A 8 -65.16 -13.32 -0.72
N VAL A 9 -64.22 -13.25 -1.64
CA VAL A 9 -64.45 -13.23 -3.07
C VAL A 9 -63.65 -14.32 -3.74
N LEU A 10 -64.41 -15.35 -4.15
CA LEU A 10 -63.96 -16.35 -5.12
C LEU A 10 -63.96 -15.71 -6.51
N GLY A 11 -62.96 -15.98 -7.33
CA GLY A 11 -62.87 -15.57 -8.73
C GLY A 11 -61.86 -16.36 -9.52
N SER A 12 -62.30 -17.48 -10.02
CA SER A 12 -62.05 -18.18 -11.30
C SER A 12 -60.62 -18.25 -11.87
N LEU A 13 -60.12 -19.52 -11.97
CA LEU A 13 -59.07 -20.02 -12.85
C LEU A 13 -59.33 -19.59 -14.32
N LEU A 14 -58.28 -19.07 -14.97
CA LEU A 14 -58.05 -19.18 -16.39
C LEU A 14 -56.60 -19.65 -16.62
N VAL A 15 -56.49 -20.91 -17.00
CA VAL A 15 -55.26 -21.53 -17.49
C VAL A 15 -55.02 -21.02 -18.92
N SER A 16 -54.06 -20.12 -19.09
CA SER A 16 -53.50 -19.77 -20.39
C SER A 16 -52.10 -20.27 -20.44
N GLY A 17 -51.87 -21.35 -21.20
CA GLY A 17 -50.52 -21.85 -21.50
C GLY A 17 -49.79 -20.82 -22.33
N ALA A 18 -48.78 -20.23 -21.73
CA ALA A 18 -47.78 -19.46 -22.43
C ALA A 18 -46.48 -20.29 -22.47
N PHE A 19 -46.10 -20.66 -23.67
CA PHE A 19 -44.78 -21.24 -23.97
C PHE A 19 -43.73 -20.21 -23.61
N TYR A 20 -43.06 -20.40 -22.48
CA TYR A 20 -41.81 -19.66 -22.21
C TYR A 20 -40.71 -20.24 -23.09
N THR A 21 -40.44 -19.60 -24.21
CA THR A 21 -39.15 -19.65 -24.84
C THR A 21 -38.19 -19.01 -23.85
N ALA A 22 -37.34 -19.82 -23.20
CA ALA A 22 -36.24 -19.33 -22.43
C ALA A 22 -35.23 -18.64 -23.40
N LEU A 23 -35.40 -17.35 -23.59
CA LEU A 23 -34.33 -16.48 -24.03
C LEU A 23 -33.30 -16.51 -22.92
N ALA A 24 -32.20 -17.20 -23.15
CA ALA A 24 -31.02 -17.05 -22.34
C ALA A 24 -30.64 -15.57 -22.38
N GLU A 25 -30.95 -14.83 -21.31
CA GLU A 25 -30.34 -13.52 -21.07
C GLU A 25 -28.84 -13.75 -21.01
N GLU A 26 -28.15 -13.40 -22.08
CA GLU A 26 -26.74 -13.18 -22.06
C GLU A 26 -26.50 -12.07 -21.03
N THR A 27 -26.07 -12.47 -19.83
CA THR A 27 -25.52 -11.53 -18.85
C THR A 27 -24.38 -10.81 -19.57
N PRO A 28 -24.44 -9.47 -19.73
CA PRO A 28 -23.35 -8.77 -20.36
C PRO A 28 -22.14 -8.96 -19.46
N MET A 29 -21.15 -9.74 -19.97
CA MET A 29 -19.84 -9.79 -19.35
C MET A 29 -19.39 -8.35 -19.18
N LYS A 30 -19.19 -7.94 -17.93
CA LYS A 30 -18.54 -6.67 -17.62
C LYS A 30 -17.27 -6.62 -18.43
N HIS A 31 -17.25 -5.78 -19.45
CA HIS A 31 -16.04 -5.39 -20.13
C HIS A 31 -15.10 -4.84 -19.04
N LEU A 32 -14.13 -5.65 -18.64
CA LEU A 32 -12.96 -5.14 -17.98
C LEU A 32 -12.34 -4.16 -18.95
N GLN A 33 -12.54 -2.87 -18.68
CA GLN A 33 -11.91 -1.80 -19.43
C GLN A 33 -10.41 -2.08 -19.44
N ASN A 34 -9.92 -2.40 -20.63
CA ASN A 34 -8.51 -2.29 -20.93
C ASN A 34 -8.13 -0.84 -20.63
N ASN A 35 -7.50 -0.60 -19.49
CA ASN A 35 -6.82 0.66 -19.18
C ASN A 35 -5.58 0.76 -20.07
N THR A 36 -5.81 0.81 -21.37
CA THR A 36 -4.80 1.14 -22.34
C THR A 36 -4.67 2.65 -22.37
N GLY A 37 -3.69 3.20 -21.64
CA GLY A 37 -3.20 4.52 -21.93
C GLY A 37 -3.12 5.58 -20.84
N GLU A 38 -3.57 5.35 -19.62
CA GLU A 38 -3.28 6.33 -18.56
C GLU A 38 -1.83 6.18 -18.10
N SER A 39 -1.05 7.25 -18.25
CA SER A 39 0.27 7.34 -17.63
C SER A 39 0.10 7.28 -16.11
N VAL A 40 0.82 6.38 -15.46
CA VAL A 40 0.90 6.34 -14.02
C VAL A 40 2.17 7.07 -13.61
N ASP A 41 2.02 8.14 -12.85
CA ASP A 41 3.15 8.86 -12.29
C ASP A 41 3.46 8.36 -10.87
N LEU A 42 4.71 8.56 -10.45
CA LEU A 42 5.07 8.39 -9.04
C LEU A 42 4.33 9.45 -8.22
N HIS A 43 3.61 8.98 -7.20
CA HIS A 43 2.83 9.85 -6.33
C HIS A 43 3.05 9.47 -4.87
N PHE A 44 4.19 9.86 -4.33
CA PHE A 44 4.57 9.62 -2.96
C PHE A 44 4.01 10.69 -2.03
N HIS A 45 2.72 10.63 -1.82
CA HIS A 45 2.03 11.51 -0.89
C HIS A 45 1.03 10.72 -0.04
N TYR A 46 1.04 10.95 1.27
CA TYR A 46 0.09 10.37 2.19
C TYR A 46 -0.61 11.49 2.98
N PRO A 47 -1.96 11.54 3.00
CA PRO A 47 -2.69 12.58 3.69
C PRO A 47 -2.52 12.46 5.21
N ILE A 48 -1.86 13.43 5.83
CA ILE A 48 -1.69 13.49 7.27
C ILE A 48 -3.00 14.00 7.88
N LYS A 49 -3.69 13.12 8.61
CA LYS A 49 -4.95 13.43 9.29
C LYS A 49 -4.68 14.07 10.65
N GLY A 50 -5.64 14.89 11.12
CA GLY A 50 -5.60 15.53 12.45
C GLY A 50 -5.22 17.01 12.40
N LYS A 51 -5.39 17.70 13.53
CA LYS A 51 -5.00 19.09 13.70
C LYS A 51 -3.52 19.18 14.05
N GLN A 52 -2.92 20.34 13.78
CA GLN A 52 -1.59 20.69 14.28
C GLN A 52 -1.63 20.68 15.81
N GLU A 53 -0.71 19.93 16.42
CA GLU A 53 -0.53 19.94 17.88
C GLU A 53 0.37 21.11 18.31
N PRO A 54 0.20 21.64 19.53
CA PRO A 54 1.12 22.64 20.06
C PRO A 54 2.56 22.12 20.14
N LYS A 55 3.54 23.01 19.96
CA LYS A 55 4.95 22.64 20.14
C LYS A 55 5.20 22.12 21.55
N ASN A 56 5.84 20.95 21.63
CA ASN A 56 6.18 20.29 22.91
C ASN A 56 7.64 20.50 23.33
N ASN A 57 8.43 21.27 22.54
CA ASN A 57 9.85 21.55 22.76
C ASN A 57 10.77 20.31 22.75
N HIS A 58 10.27 19.16 22.35
CA HIS A 58 11.08 17.96 22.20
C HIS A 58 11.72 17.91 20.80
N LEU A 59 13.00 17.60 20.77
CA LEU A 59 13.76 17.40 19.54
C LEU A 59 13.77 15.92 19.18
N VAL A 60 13.39 15.62 17.97
CA VAL A 60 13.51 14.29 17.36
C VAL A 60 14.50 14.39 16.19
N VAL A 61 15.46 13.49 16.15
CA VAL A 61 16.37 13.37 15.01
C VAL A 61 15.80 12.36 14.02
N LEU A 62 15.77 12.71 12.76
CA LEU A 62 15.39 11.83 11.66
C LEU A 62 16.63 11.50 10.84
N ILE A 63 16.94 10.22 10.67
CA ILE A 63 17.95 9.75 9.74
C ILE A 63 17.31 9.47 8.39
N ASP A 64 17.99 9.86 7.32
CA ASP A 64 17.51 9.61 5.97
C ASP A 64 17.21 8.11 5.77
N PRO A 65 16.04 7.76 5.27
CA PRO A 65 15.69 6.36 4.98
C PRO A 65 16.70 5.72 4.03
N LYS A 66 17.08 4.47 4.31
CA LYS A 66 17.97 3.66 3.47
C LYS A 66 17.26 2.39 3.06
N ILE A 67 16.88 2.30 1.79
CA ILE A 67 16.11 1.18 1.28
C ILE A 67 16.89 0.50 0.15
N GLU A 68 17.26 -0.75 0.35
CA GLU A 68 17.89 -1.55 -0.68
C GLU A 68 16.84 -1.98 -1.70
N ALA A 69 17.03 -1.58 -2.95
CA ALA A 69 16.15 -1.95 -4.05
C ALA A 69 16.83 -2.94 -5.00
N ASN A 70 16.05 -3.86 -5.59
CA ASN A 70 16.59 -4.69 -6.66
C ASN A 70 16.73 -3.87 -7.97
N LYS A 71 17.43 -4.45 -8.96
CA LYS A 71 17.75 -3.76 -10.23
C LYS A 71 16.51 -3.44 -11.09
N VAL A 72 15.38 -4.04 -10.80
CA VAL A 72 14.11 -3.78 -11.50
C VAL A 72 13.57 -2.39 -11.16
N ILE A 73 13.81 -1.94 -9.92
CA ILE A 73 13.40 -0.61 -9.48
C ILE A 73 14.46 0.40 -9.94
N PRO A 74 14.10 1.38 -10.80
CA PRO A 74 15.03 2.42 -11.21
C PRO A 74 15.58 3.22 -10.03
N GLU A 75 16.85 3.56 -10.05
CA GLU A 75 17.54 4.27 -8.95
C GLU A 75 16.90 5.63 -8.64
N ASN A 76 16.42 6.34 -9.65
CA ASN A 76 15.71 7.60 -9.47
C ASN A 76 14.36 7.42 -8.73
N TYR A 77 13.64 6.31 -8.94
CA TYR A 77 12.39 5.99 -8.23
C TYR A 77 12.67 5.66 -6.76
N GLN A 78 13.72 4.87 -6.51
CA GLN A 78 14.17 4.57 -5.15
C GLN A 78 14.52 5.86 -4.39
N LYS A 79 15.35 6.73 -4.98
CA LYS A 79 15.74 8.02 -4.37
C LYS A 79 14.56 8.93 -4.08
N GLU A 80 13.59 8.98 -5.00
CA GLU A 80 12.38 9.78 -4.82
C GLU A 80 11.51 9.21 -3.70
N PHE A 81 11.41 7.88 -3.60
CA PHE A 81 10.71 7.19 -2.52
C PHE A 81 11.34 7.50 -1.16
N GLU A 82 12.65 7.34 -1.00
CA GLU A 82 13.39 7.63 0.23
C GLU A 82 13.25 9.11 0.63
N LYS A 83 13.44 10.04 -0.31
CA LYS A 83 13.28 11.47 -0.07
C LYS A 83 11.86 11.84 0.37
N SER A 84 10.86 11.25 -0.27
CA SER A 84 9.46 11.50 0.05
C SER A 84 9.09 10.93 1.42
N LEU A 85 9.64 9.76 1.80
CA LEU A 85 9.48 9.21 3.15
C LEU A 85 10.10 10.14 4.20
N ALA A 86 11.34 10.60 4.00
CA ALA A 86 12.00 11.52 4.93
C ALA A 86 11.18 12.79 5.14
N LEU A 87 10.76 13.44 4.05
CA LEU A 87 9.95 14.66 4.11
C LEU A 87 8.63 14.42 4.83
N GLN A 88 7.96 13.31 4.53
CA GLN A 88 6.65 13.04 5.11
C GLN A 88 6.73 12.63 6.59
N LEU A 89 7.77 11.91 6.98
CA LEU A 89 8.09 11.60 8.39
C LEU A 89 8.31 12.89 9.18
N SER A 90 9.14 13.81 8.66
CA SER A 90 9.36 15.13 9.27
C SER A 90 8.02 15.88 9.44
N ASN A 91 7.22 15.97 8.39
CA ASN A 91 5.92 16.63 8.44
C ASN A 91 4.96 16.01 9.48
N VAL A 92 4.96 14.68 9.62
CA VAL A 92 4.14 14.00 10.65
C VAL A 92 4.60 14.39 12.05
N LEU A 93 5.90 14.38 12.31
CA LEU A 93 6.48 14.72 13.61
C LEU A 93 6.25 16.20 13.95
N GLU A 94 6.52 17.11 13.02
CA GLU A 94 6.30 18.54 13.20
C GLU A 94 4.83 18.86 13.48
N ARG A 95 3.91 18.17 12.79
CA ARG A 95 2.47 18.31 13.02
C ARG A 95 2.05 17.85 14.41
N LYS A 96 2.82 16.94 15.02
CA LYS A 96 2.64 16.48 16.42
C LYS A 96 3.38 17.33 17.44
N GLY A 97 3.94 18.46 17.03
CA GLY A 97 4.55 19.44 17.88
C GLY A 97 6.04 19.21 18.16
N TYR A 98 6.66 18.21 17.55
CA TYR A 98 8.11 17.97 17.70
C TYR A 98 8.92 18.96 16.85
N SER A 99 10.12 19.29 17.31
CA SER A 99 11.16 19.88 16.47
C SER A 99 11.93 18.75 15.79
N VAL A 100 12.20 18.85 14.50
CA VAL A 100 12.89 17.80 13.74
C VAL A 100 14.23 18.32 13.23
N SER A 101 15.30 17.54 13.43
CA SER A 101 16.60 17.73 12.79
C SER A 101 16.91 16.51 11.96
N GLN A 102 17.29 16.70 10.69
CA GLN A 102 17.53 15.61 9.74
C GLN A 102 19.02 15.47 9.45
N PHE A 103 19.50 14.22 9.41
CA PHE A 103 20.87 13.86 9.08
C PHE A 103 20.91 12.66 8.15
N LYS A 104 21.98 12.50 7.38
CA LYS A 104 22.13 11.36 6.46
C LYS A 104 22.51 10.08 7.19
N ASP A 105 23.22 10.20 8.29
CA ASP A 105 23.70 9.06 9.06
C ASP A 105 23.81 9.40 10.56
N VAL A 106 23.75 8.38 11.41
CA VAL A 106 23.87 8.53 12.88
C VAL A 106 25.22 9.14 13.27
N SER A 107 26.28 8.82 12.51
CA SER A 107 27.64 9.37 12.74
C SER A 107 27.75 10.86 12.48
N GLU A 108 26.83 11.44 11.72
CA GLU A 108 26.82 12.89 11.42
C GLU A 108 26.11 13.71 12.50
N ILE A 109 25.46 13.07 13.48
CA ILE A 109 24.74 13.79 14.54
C ILE A 109 25.74 14.44 15.50
N PRO A 110 25.77 15.79 15.63
CA PRO A 110 26.60 16.46 16.61
C PRO A 110 26.28 16.03 18.04
N GLN A 111 27.29 16.02 18.92
CA GLN A 111 27.14 15.56 20.30
C GLN A 111 26.10 16.39 21.08
N ASP A 112 26.08 17.69 20.87
CA ASP A 112 25.09 18.59 21.52
C ASP A 112 23.65 18.34 21.05
N ILE A 113 23.47 17.84 19.83
CA ILE A 113 22.17 17.41 19.32
C ILE A 113 21.79 16.06 19.92
N LYS A 114 22.72 15.09 20.02
CA LYS A 114 22.47 13.80 20.69
C LYS A 114 22.00 14.00 22.14
N GLU A 115 22.61 14.92 22.86
CA GLU A 115 22.25 15.22 24.25
C GLU A 115 20.84 15.84 24.39
N LYS A 116 20.46 16.73 23.46
CA LYS A 116 19.17 17.42 23.44
C LYS A 116 18.04 16.58 22.87
N ALA A 117 18.38 15.70 21.94
CA ALA A 117 17.36 14.89 21.26
C ALA A 117 16.70 13.90 22.21
N LEU A 118 15.40 13.74 22.04
CA LEU A 118 14.60 12.77 22.75
C LEU A 118 14.75 11.37 22.14
N LEU A 119 14.67 11.30 20.82
CA LEU A 119 14.71 10.07 20.02
C LEU A 119 15.44 10.33 18.71
N VAL A 120 16.04 9.27 18.18
CA VAL A 120 16.46 9.16 16.78
C VAL A 120 15.53 8.20 16.09
N LEU A 121 14.95 8.60 14.95
CA LEU A 121 14.18 7.75 14.06
C LEU A 121 15.05 7.34 12.88
N ARG A 122 15.15 6.04 12.64
CA ARG A 122 15.88 5.45 11.51
C ARG A 122 14.98 4.47 10.78
N MET A 123 14.83 4.66 9.47
CA MET A 123 14.13 3.71 8.60
C MET A 123 15.13 3.02 7.67
N ASP A 124 15.11 1.69 7.68
CA ASP A 124 15.92 0.85 6.81
C ASP A 124 15.11 -0.36 6.32
N GLY A 125 15.59 -1.02 5.29
CA GLY A 125 14.95 -2.24 4.78
C GLY A 125 15.26 -2.52 3.32
N ASN A 126 14.46 -3.41 2.76
CA ASN A 126 14.59 -3.77 1.36
C ASN A 126 13.23 -3.79 0.65
N MET A 127 13.26 -3.56 -0.65
CA MET A 127 12.12 -3.70 -1.54
C MET A 127 12.59 -4.24 -2.90
N ALA A 128 11.90 -5.25 -3.39
CA ALA A 128 12.15 -5.83 -4.70
C ALA A 128 10.84 -5.93 -5.48
N ILE A 129 10.92 -5.87 -6.79
CA ILE A 129 9.82 -6.19 -7.69
C ILE A 129 10.23 -7.42 -8.50
N LEU A 130 9.36 -8.40 -8.52
CA LEU A 130 9.46 -9.62 -9.31
C LEU A 130 8.56 -9.45 -10.52
N GLU A 131 9.13 -9.59 -11.70
CA GLU A 131 8.46 -9.40 -12.98
C GLU A 131 7.93 -10.71 -13.53
N ASP A 132 6.92 -10.63 -14.40
CA ASP A 132 6.39 -11.73 -15.20
C ASP A 132 5.93 -12.95 -14.39
N ILE A 133 5.32 -12.74 -13.24
CA ILE A 133 4.73 -13.84 -12.48
C ILE A 133 3.41 -14.25 -13.14
N VAL A 134 3.31 -15.53 -13.48
CA VAL A 134 2.10 -16.11 -14.06
C VAL A 134 1.25 -16.71 -12.94
N GLU A 135 0.07 -16.15 -12.73
CA GLU A 135 -0.95 -16.73 -11.87
C GLU A 135 -1.96 -17.51 -12.72
N GLY A 136 -1.99 -18.85 -12.54
CA GLY A 136 -3.06 -19.67 -13.07
C GLY A 136 -4.36 -19.45 -12.29
N SER A 137 -5.46 -19.17 -12.99
CA SER A 137 -6.77 -19.21 -12.36
C SER A 137 -7.36 -20.60 -12.51
N ASP A 138 -8.06 -21.13 -11.49
CA ASP A 138 -8.81 -22.40 -11.53
C ASP A 138 -9.98 -22.37 -12.56
N ALA A 139 -10.32 -21.22 -13.06
CA ALA A 139 -11.24 -21.06 -14.18
C ALA A 139 -10.47 -21.35 -15.47
N LEU A 140 -10.81 -22.45 -16.10
CA LEU A 140 -10.21 -23.16 -17.24
C LEU A 140 -9.64 -22.34 -18.43
N ASN A 141 -9.49 -21.04 -18.38
CA ASN A 141 -9.10 -20.25 -19.54
C ASN A 141 -8.49 -18.86 -19.27
N GLU A 142 -7.97 -18.57 -18.09
CA GLU A 142 -7.38 -17.25 -17.83
C GLU A 142 -6.00 -17.38 -17.18
N GLU A 143 -4.97 -16.96 -17.86
CA GLU A 143 -3.66 -16.72 -17.28
C GLU A 143 -3.50 -15.22 -17.07
N LYS A 144 -3.00 -14.84 -15.89
CA LYS A 144 -2.75 -13.46 -15.51
C LYS A 144 -1.27 -13.27 -15.29
N VAL A 145 -0.65 -12.37 -16.04
CA VAL A 145 0.75 -11.97 -15.83
C VAL A 145 0.77 -10.73 -14.93
N ILE A 146 1.55 -10.79 -13.89
CA ILE A 146 1.67 -9.73 -12.90
C ILE A 146 3.13 -9.45 -12.55
N ASP A 147 3.39 -8.20 -12.16
CA ASP A 147 4.56 -7.85 -11.36
C ASP A 147 4.15 -7.77 -9.90
N MET A 148 5.00 -8.24 -9.00
CA MET A 148 4.68 -8.32 -7.58
C MET A 148 5.85 -7.83 -6.73
N SER A 149 5.54 -7.07 -5.68
CA SER A 149 6.54 -6.64 -4.70
C SER A 149 6.92 -7.75 -3.73
N SER A 150 8.16 -7.64 -3.23
CA SER A 150 8.67 -8.37 -2.08
C SER A 150 9.50 -7.42 -1.23
N GLY A 151 9.44 -7.54 0.09
CA GLY A 151 10.30 -6.74 0.95
C GLY A 151 9.68 -6.37 2.29
N TYR A 152 10.52 -5.73 3.09
CA TYR A 152 10.19 -5.34 4.44
C TYR A 152 10.94 -4.06 4.84
N LEU A 153 10.25 -3.10 5.42
CA LEU A 153 10.82 -1.85 5.89
C LEU A 153 10.66 -1.74 7.41
N ASN A 154 11.75 -1.42 8.11
CA ASN A 154 11.79 -1.24 9.55
C ASN A 154 11.88 0.23 9.92
N LEU A 155 11.11 0.66 10.90
CA LEU A 155 11.31 1.94 11.58
C LEU A 155 11.75 1.68 13.01
N ASN A 156 12.94 2.19 13.34
CA ASN A 156 13.57 2.05 14.65
C ASN A 156 13.54 3.39 15.38
N PHE A 157 13.09 3.36 16.63
CA PHE A 157 13.17 4.46 17.57
C PHE A 157 14.34 4.17 18.50
N VAL A 158 15.33 5.04 18.54
CA VAL A 158 16.60 4.80 19.18
C VAL A 158 16.87 5.89 20.22
N GLU A 159 17.42 5.52 21.38
CA GLU A 159 17.92 6.47 22.36
C GLU A 159 19.24 7.11 21.83
N PRO A 160 19.30 8.46 21.72
CA PRO A 160 20.39 9.12 20.99
C PRO A 160 21.81 8.87 21.51
N SER A 161 21.99 8.68 22.83
CA SER A 161 23.31 8.59 23.47
C SER A 161 23.84 7.16 23.58
N SER A 162 22.96 6.18 23.80
CA SER A 162 23.33 4.75 23.88
C SER A 162 23.21 4.03 22.55
N GLU A 163 22.45 4.59 21.65
CA GLU A 163 22.05 3.95 20.39
C GLU A 163 21.20 2.68 20.62
N ASP A 164 20.67 2.50 21.85
CA ASP A 164 19.77 1.39 22.16
C ASP A 164 18.40 1.59 21.52
N ILE A 165 17.81 0.48 21.04
CA ILE A 165 16.48 0.49 20.43
C ILE A 165 15.42 0.63 21.53
N VAL A 166 14.69 1.73 21.53
CA VAL A 166 13.52 1.98 22.38
C VAL A 166 12.32 1.19 21.88
N HIS A 167 12.12 1.20 20.58
CA HIS A 167 11.05 0.48 19.90
C HIS A 167 11.40 0.25 18.43
N SER A 168 10.90 -0.83 17.87
CA SER A 168 11.05 -1.14 16.45
C SER A 168 9.76 -1.75 15.93
N PHE A 169 9.34 -1.34 14.74
CA PHE A 169 8.28 -2.03 14.02
C PHE A 169 8.62 -2.13 12.55
N GLY A 170 8.01 -3.11 11.91
CA GLY A 170 8.23 -3.31 10.49
C GLY A 170 6.96 -3.29 9.67
N VAL A 171 7.10 -2.96 8.41
CA VAL A 171 6.05 -2.94 7.42
C VAL A 171 6.41 -3.93 6.33
N ASP A 172 5.63 -4.99 6.24
CA ASP A 172 5.71 -5.92 5.13
C ASP A 172 5.14 -5.25 3.87
N VAL A 173 5.98 -4.99 2.88
CA VAL A 173 5.59 -4.44 1.57
C VAL A 173 5.52 -5.50 0.48
N SER A 174 5.52 -6.78 0.85
CA SER A 174 5.35 -7.88 -0.09
C SER A 174 3.93 -8.01 -0.61
N LYS A 175 3.79 -8.76 -1.73
CA LYS A 175 2.50 -9.14 -2.34
C LYS A 175 1.63 -7.95 -2.78
N ILE A 176 2.25 -6.83 -3.13
CA ILE A 176 1.57 -5.75 -3.84
C ILE A 176 1.70 -6.07 -5.33
N GLU A 177 0.59 -6.24 -6.01
CA GLU A 177 0.52 -6.71 -7.38
C GLU A 177 0.12 -5.61 -8.36
N ALA A 178 0.69 -5.66 -9.55
CA ALA A 178 0.22 -4.90 -10.70
C ALA A 178 0.07 -5.83 -11.92
N VAL A 179 -1.12 -5.87 -12.49
CA VAL A 179 -1.41 -6.66 -13.69
C VAL A 179 -0.72 -6.01 -14.89
N ILE A 180 0.12 -6.79 -15.58
CA ILE A 180 0.81 -6.39 -16.80
C ILE A 180 -0.03 -6.78 -18.01
N GLU A 181 -0.44 -8.04 -18.05
CA GLU A 181 -1.23 -8.58 -19.15
C GLU A 181 -2.22 -9.63 -18.63
N ARG A 182 -3.34 -9.73 -19.33
CA ARG A 182 -4.32 -10.79 -19.13
C ARG A 182 -4.47 -11.57 -20.45
N VAL A 183 -4.26 -12.86 -20.39
CA VAL A 183 -4.47 -13.77 -21.53
C VAL A 183 -5.88 -14.35 -21.45
N GLU A 184 -6.71 -14.08 -22.45
CA GLU A 184 -8.04 -14.67 -22.59
C GLU A 184 -8.03 -15.78 -23.62
N LEU A 185 -8.48 -16.96 -23.25
CA LEU A 185 -8.72 -18.07 -24.19
C LEU A 185 -10.18 -17.99 -24.70
N ARG A 186 -10.35 -17.76 -26.00
CA ARG A 186 -11.69 -17.72 -26.62
C ARG A 186 -12.08 -19.08 -27.20
N ARG A 187 -13.30 -19.53 -26.92
CA ARG A 187 -13.92 -20.66 -27.62
C ARG A 187 -14.22 -20.26 -29.05
N THR A 188 -13.82 -21.09 -30.02
CA THR A 188 -14.25 -20.92 -31.39
C THR A 188 -15.52 -21.74 -31.63
N ASN A 189 -16.47 -21.19 -32.41
CA ASN A 189 -17.76 -21.82 -32.74
C ASN A 189 -17.67 -23.09 -33.59
N SER A 190 -16.49 -23.57 -33.90
CA SER A 190 -16.25 -24.73 -34.75
C SER A 190 -16.12 -26.05 -34.01
N GLY A 191 -16.57 -26.13 -32.74
CA GLY A 191 -16.61 -27.39 -31.99
C GLY A 191 -15.26 -27.96 -31.58
N GLY A 192 -14.16 -27.29 -31.88
CA GLY A 192 -12.80 -27.62 -31.47
C GLY A 192 -12.24 -26.58 -30.54
N PHE A 193 -11.56 -26.99 -29.48
CA PHE A 193 -10.74 -26.10 -28.67
C PHE A 193 -9.46 -25.75 -29.41
N VAL A 194 -9.41 -24.61 -30.05
CA VAL A 194 -8.15 -24.04 -30.52
C VAL A 194 -7.78 -22.95 -29.53
N PRO A 195 -6.80 -23.16 -28.66
CA PRO A 195 -6.29 -22.10 -27.79
C PRO A 195 -5.65 -21.04 -28.71
N LYS A 196 -6.35 -19.96 -28.97
CA LYS A 196 -5.74 -18.74 -29.50
C LYS A 196 -5.21 -17.96 -28.32
N THR A 197 -4.01 -18.27 -27.92
CA THR A 197 -3.24 -17.44 -27.02
C THR A 197 -2.85 -16.19 -27.79
N PHE A 198 -3.55 -15.08 -27.55
CA PHE A 198 -3.08 -13.78 -27.99
C PHE A 198 -2.07 -13.30 -26.94
N VAL A 199 -0.84 -13.72 -27.07
CA VAL A 199 0.26 -13.12 -26.34
C VAL A 199 0.48 -11.73 -26.94
N HIS A 200 -0.11 -10.70 -26.37
CA HIS A 200 0.35 -9.36 -26.64
C HIS A 200 1.79 -9.28 -26.11
N LYS A 201 2.72 -8.88 -26.95
CA LYS A 201 4.10 -8.68 -26.54
C LYS A 201 4.11 -7.61 -25.41
N ILE A 202 4.50 -8.02 -24.21
CA ILE A 202 4.65 -7.11 -23.06
C ILE A 202 5.61 -6.01 -23.48
N LYS A 203 5.24 -4.76 -23.26
CA LYS A 203 6.06 -3.60 -23.57
C LYS A 203 6.78 -3.15 -22.32
N GLU A 204 8.00 -2.68 -22.47
CA GLU A 204 8.78 -2.09 -21.37
C GLU A 204 7.99 -1.01 -20.59
N THR A 205 7.15 -0.23 -21.30
CA THR A 205 6.25 0.76 -20.71
C THR A 205 5.21 0.16 -19.78
N ASP A 206 4.86 -1.11 -19.91
CA ASP A 206 3.88 -1.75 -19.06
C ASP A 206 4.51 -2.15 -17.71
N HIS A 207 5.76 -2.61 -17.73
CA HIS A 207 6.54 -2.83 -16.51
C HIS A 207 6.80 -1.52 -15.76
N ASP A 208 7.21 -0.46 -16.44
CA ASP A 208 7.40 0.85 -15.80
C ASP A 208 6.12 1.34 -15.10
N ARG A 209 4.97 1.18 -15.74
CA ARG A 209 3.67 1.48 -15.14
C ARG A 209 3.35 0.61 -13.94
N ALA A 210 3.68 -0.69 -13.99
CA ALA A 210 3.48 -1.63 -12.90
C ALA A 210 4.38 -1.28 -11.70
N ILE A 211 5.67 -1.00 -11.96
CA ILE A 211 6.63 -0.55 -10.95
C ILE A 211 6.11 0.68 -10.21
N LYS A 212 5.66 1.71 -10.94
CA LYS A 212 5.10 2.93 -10.34
C LYS A 212 3.86 2.66 -9.49
N LYS A 213 2.95 1.79 -9.96
CA LYS A 213 1.77 1.37 -9.19
C LYS A 213 2.14 0.68 -7.89
N ILE A 214 3.06 -0.28 -7.96
CA ILE A 214 3.55 -1.03 -6.81
C ILE A 214 4.20 -0.09 -5.81
N MET A 215 5.11 0.78 -6.26
CA MET A 215 5.81 1.73 -5.39
C MET A 215 4.85 2.72 -4.72
N ASN A 216 3.87 3.25 -5.44
CA ASN A 216 2.84 4.12 -4.86
C ASN A 216 2.05 3.40 -3.76
N GLN A 217 1.66 2.14 -3.98
CA GLN A 217 0.93 1.36 -2.97
C GLN A 217 1.81 1.01 -1.77
N ALA A 218 3.08 0.65 -2.00
CA ALA A 218 4.05 0.40 -0.94
C ALA A 218 4.23 1.65 -0.06
N TYR A 219 4.39 2.82 -0.68
CA TYR A 219 4.46 4.10 0.02
C TYR A 219 3.25 4.35 0.92
N HIS A 220 2.05 4.17 0.38
CA HIS A 220 0.82 4.31 1.16
C HIS A 220 0.73 3.34 2.33
N LYS A 221 1.12 2.08 2.12
CA LYS A 221 1.13 1.03 3.17
C LYS A 221 2.10 1.40 4.30
N VAL A 222 3.31 1.83 3.94
CA VAL A 222 4.32 2.28 4.90
C VAL A 222 3.83 3.48 5.69
N MET A 223 3.39 4.54 5.02
CA MET A 223 2.95 5.76 5.69
C MET A 223 1.69 5.57 6.54
N ALA A 224 0.80 4.67 6.16
CA ALA A 224 -0.37 4.30 6.96
C ALA A 224 0.04 3.65 8.29
N GLN A 225 1.03 2.76 8.28
CA GLN A 225 1.56 2.12 9.48
C GLN A 225 2.33 3.12 10.33
N VAL A 226 3.24 3.88 9.72
CA VAL A 226 4.01 4.94 10.40
C VAL A 226 3.09 5.94 11.12
N SER A 227 2.03 6.40 10.45
CA SER A 227 1.08 7.35 11.05
C SER A 227 0.38 6.79 12.29
N ARG A 228 0.17 5.48 12.38
CA ARG A 228 -0.39 4.80 13.56
C ARG A 228 0.64 4.71 14.69
N GLU A 229 1.87 4.33 14.36
CA GLU A 229 2.96 4.20 15.32
C GLU A 229 3.41 5.57 15.89
N LEU A 230 3.37 6.62 15.10
CA LEU A 230 3.61 7.98 15.56
C LEU A 230 2.38 8.60 16.24
N SER A 231 1.41 7.80 16.72
CA SER A 231 0.29 8.31 17.51
C SER A 231 0.79 8.91 18.84
N LYS A 232 0.08 9.90 19.38
CA LYS A 232 0.46 10.54 20.65
C LYS A 232 0.71 9.51 21.76
N LYS A 233 -0.19 8.54 21.90
CA LYS A 233 -0.08 7.48 22.93
C LYS A 233 1.23 6.69 22.82
N HIS A 234 1.63 6.34 21.60
CA HIS A 234 2.87 5.60 21.37
C HIS A 234 4.10 6.48 21.61
N MET A 235 4.07 7.71 21.10
CA MET A 235 5.17 8.66 21.31
C MET A 235 5.39 8.97 22.78
N ASP A 236 4.34 9.25 23.55
CA ASP A 236 4.43 9.46 25.01
C ASP A 236 5.08 8.24 25.74
N HIS A 237 4.78 7.02 25.24
CA HIS A 237 5.41 5.80 25.77
C HIS A 237 6.91 5.73 25.42
N TYR A 238 7.27 5.99 24.16
CA TYR A 238 8.66 5.96 23.70
C TYR A 238 9.51 7.02 24.40
N GLU A 239 8.97 8.22 24.62
CA GLU A 239 9.59 9.28 25.41
C GLU A 239 9.91 8.83 26.83
N LYS A 240 8.96 8.19 27.48
CA LYS A 240 9.16 7.66 28.84
C LYS A 240 10.29 6.64 28.86
N VAL A 241 10.26 5.66 27.96
CA VAL A 241 11.31 4.63 27.88
C VAL A 241 12.68 5.23 27.58
N ALA A 242 12.80 6.13 26.61
CA ALA A 242 14.05 6.82 26.32
C ALA A 242 14.58 7.62 27.51
N SER A 243 13.70 8.30 28.22
CA SER A 243 14.07 9.07 29.43
C SER A 243 14.56 8.16 30.56
N GLU A 244 13.96 6.98 30.74
CA GLU A 244 14.40 5.98 31.71
C GLU A 244 15.77 5.38 31.33
N MET A 245 16.02 5.14 30.04
CA MET A 245 17.31 4.68 29.53
C MET A 245 18.42 5.71 29.81
N LYS A 246 18.16 7.01 29.57
CA LYS A 246 19.11 8.09 29.86
C LYS A 246 19.48 8.17 31.35
N LYS A 247 18.56 7.86 32.27
CA LYS A 247 18.81 7.94 33.74
C LYS A 247 19.65 6.78 34.27
N ARG A 248 19.78 5.68 33.53
CA ARG A 248 20.54 4.48 33.94
C ARG A 248 22.04 4.59 33.67
N LYS A 249 22.45 5.68 33.03
CA LYS A 249 23.86 6.05 32.79
C LYS A 249 24.34 7.05 33.81
#